data_7b7fe87589f0c4db5f9d092955992212
#
_entry.id   7b7fe87589f0c4db5f9d092955992212
#
_cell.length_a   1.000
_cell.length_b   1.000
_cell.length_c   1.000
_cell.angle_alpha   90.00
_cell.angle_beta   90.00
_cell.angle_gamma   90.00
#
_symmetry.space_group_name_H-M   'P 1'
#
loop_
_entity.id
_entity.type
_entity.pdbx_description
1 polymer ?
#
loop_
_entity_poly.entity_id
_entity_poly.type
_entity_poly.pdbx_seq_one_letter_code
_entity_poly.pdbx_strand_id
1 'polypeptide(L)'
;MGGASENGTSATISTISTYGYGTENVDSRFEKNFYAGQVIVDGKVVKLDNGKPLEYMPWEVKINLTGSPYVKTAGARMAKYEVDRTSHSDGRQPDNDIVLFRYADALLMKAEAKVRNVEDGSSELNQVRSRVGMPKRDATLDNILEEHRLELVWEGWRRQDLIRFRLFHTSYDQRTQLPDEGNGYTTVFPIPQKCIDLNPNLKQHIGY
;
A
#
# COMPACT_ATOMS: atom_id res chain seq x y z
N MET A 1 -2.77 -14.30 22.71
CA MET A 1 -3.00 -12.97 22.10
C MET A 1 -4.49 -12.71 22.08
N GLY A 2 -5.00 -11.85 22.95
CA GLY A 2 -6.44 -11.57 23.11
C GLY A 2 -6.85 -10.18 22.61
N GLY A 3 -6.15 -9.61 21.64
CA GLY A 3 -6.52 -8.32 21.07
C GLY A 3 -7.51 -8.49 19.93
N ALA A 4 -8.59 -7.71 19.91
CA ALA A 4 -9.46 -7.61 18.75
C ALA A 4 -8.68 -6.93 17.62
N SER A 5 -8.42 -7.65 16.52
CA SER A 5 -7.83 -7.08 15.31
C SER A 5 -8.92 -6.72 14.30
N GLU A 6 -8.80 -5.55 13.70
CA GLU A 6 -9.65 -5.15 12.58
C GLU A 6 -9.28 -5.97 11.33
N ASN A 7 -10.29 -6.53 10.66
CA ASN A 7 -10.10 -7.32 9.45
C ASN A 7 -10.76 -6.61 8.28
N GLY A 8 -10.00 -5.92 7.46
CA GLY A 8 -10.60 -5.19 6.33
C GLY A 8 -9.61 -4.78 5.24
N THR A 9 -8.40 -4.43 5.61
CA THR A 9 -7.42 -3.94 4.63
C THR A 9 -6.64 -5.07 4.01
N SER A 10 -6.60 -5.14 2.69
CA SER A 10 -5.77 -6.08 1.92
C SER A 10 -5.04 -5.36 0.79
N ALA A 11 -3.94 -5.96 0.32
CA ALA A 11 -3.27 -5.47 -0.88
C ALA A 11 -4.16 -5.65 -2.11
N THR A 12 -4.03 -4.73 -3.06
CA THR A 12 -4.68 -4.87 -4.37
C THR A 12 -3.96 -5.92 -5.23
N ILE A 13 -4.66 -6.46 -6.22
CA ILE A 13 -4.09 -7.44 -7.15
C ILE A 13 -2.87 -6.86 -7.88
N SER A 14 -2.95 -5.60 -8.33
CA SER A 14 -1.80 -4.98 -8.99
C SER A 14 -0.59 -4.84 -8.08
N THR A 15 -0.79 -4.62 -6.79
CA THR A 15 0.30 -4.56 -5.81
C THR A 15 1.01 -5.91 -5.70
N ILE A 16 0.28 -7.00 -5.47
CA ILE A 16 0.90 -8.34 -5.33
C ILE A 16 1.53 -8.81 -6.64
N SER A 17 0.95 -8.45 -7.79
CA SER A 17 1.54 -8.72 -9.13
C SER A 17 2.86 -7.96 -9.31
N THR A 18 2.94 -6.70 -8.88
CA THR A 18 4.19 -5.90 -8.95
C THR A 18 5.32 -6.55 -8.14
N TYR A 19 4.99 -7.20 -7.01
CA TYR A 19 5.97 -8.00 -6.25
C TYR A 19 6.33 -9.34 -6.91
N GLY A 20 5.68 -9.71 -8.02
CA GLY A 20 5.91 -10.99 -8.68
C GLY A 20 5.36 -12.19 -7.92
N TYR A 21 4.39 -12.00 -7.02
CA TYR A 21 3.81 -13.11 -6.26
C TYR A 21 3.23 -14.20 -7.17
N GLY A 22 3.58 -15.45 -6.90
CA GLY A 22 3.19 -16.59 -7.74
C GLY A 22 4.07 -16.83 -8.96
N THR A 23 5.16 -16.10 -9.12
CA THR A 23 6.18 -16.30 -10.16
C THR A 23 7.51 -16.76 -9.57
N GLU A 24 8.47 -17.13 -10.43
CA GLU A 24 9.83 -17.48 -10.00
C GLU A 24 10.65 -16.25 -9.54
N ASN A 25 10.21 -15.03 -9.86
CA ASN A 25 10.94 -13.79 -9.61
C ASN A 25 10.21 -12.91 -8.58
N VAL A 26 9.94 -13.46 -7.40
CA VAL A 26 9.29 -12.72 -6.32
C VAL A 26 10.26 -11.72 -5.71
N ASP A 27 9.83 -10.46 -5.53
CA ASP A 27 10.59 -9.46 -4.79
C ASP A 27 10.80 -9.91 -3.34
N SER A 28 12.02 -9.88 -2.86
CA SER A 28 12.42 -10.37 -1.53
C SER A 28 11.70 -9.68 -0.36
N ARG A 29 11.12 -8.51 -0.60
CA ARG A 29 10.32 -7.78 0.39
C ARG A 29 8.92 -8.36 0.58
N PHE A 30 8.43 -9.21 -0.34
CA PHE A 30 7.05 -9.69 -0.29
C PHE A 30 6.71 -10.37 1.04
N GLU A 31 7.52 -11.35 1.44
CA GLU A 31 7.30 -12.11 2.69
C GLU A 31 7.40 -11.26 3.96
N LYS A 32 8.11 -10.13 3.90
CA LYS A 32 8.22 -9.19 5.03
C LYS A 32 7.07 -8.19 5.09
N ASN A 33 6.44 -7.95 3.95
CA ASN A 33 5.40 -6.94 3.81
C ASN A 33 3.98 -7.51 3.87
N PHE A 34 3.82 -8.83 3.61
CA PHE A 34 2.50 -9.44 3.48
C PHE A 34 2.40 -10.80 4.16
N TYR A 35 1.26 -11.03 4.79
CA TYR A 35 0.76 -12.38 5.07
C TYR A 35 -0.02 -12.86 3.85
N ALA A 36 0.42 -13.94 3.21
CA ALA A 36 -0.18 -14.56 2.04
C ALA A 36 -0.09 -16.08 2.17
N GLY A 37 -1.14 -16.80 1.79
CA GLY A 37 -1.21 -18.23 2.05
C GLY A 37 -1.34 -18.55 3.55
N GLN A 38 -0.80 -19.68 3.97
CA GLN A 38 -0.87 -20.16 5.34
C GLN A 38 -0.06 -19.26 6.29
N VAL A 39 -0.68 -18.81 7.37
CA VAL A 39 -0.02 -17.94 8.37
C VAL A 39 0.71 -18.79 9.40
N ILE A 40 2.01 -18.55 9.53
CA ILE A 40 2.89 -19.19 10.51
C ILE A 40 3.48 -18.11 11.43
N VAL A 41 3.34 -18.27 12.74
CA VAL A 41 3.93 -17.37 13.74
C VAL A 41 4.74 -18.24 14.71
N ASP A 42 6.00 -17.89 14.92
CA ASP A 42 6.93 -18.63 15.79
C ASP A 42 6.99 -20.13 15.45
N GLY A 43 7.00 -20.46 14.13
CA GLY A 43 7.04 -21.84 13.64
C GLY A 43 5.74 -22.62 13.82
N LYS A 44 4.66 -21.98 14.27
CA LYS A 44 3.35 -22.63 14.49
C LYS A 44 2.32 -22.07 13.53
N VAL A 45 1.53 -22.98 12.94
CA VAL A 45 0.38 -22.60 12.10
C VAL A 45 -0.68 -21.91 12.96
N VAL A 46 -1.05 -20.69 12.57
CA VAL A 46 -2.17 -19.98 13.20
C VAL A 46 -3.47 -20.64 12.79
N LYS A 47 -4.38 -20.86 13.73
CA LYS A 47 -5.67 -21.49 13.48
C LYS A 47 -6.82 -20.52 13.73
N LEU A 48 -7.86 -20.64 12.93
CA LEU A 48 -9.16 -20.02 13.14
C LEU A 48 -9.91 -20.68 14.31
N ASP A 49 -10.98 -20.05 14.79
CA ASP A 49 -11.82 -20.55 15.89
C ASP A 49 -12.40 -21.97 15.62
N ASN A 50 -12.59 -22.31 14.34
CA ASN A 50 -13.05 -23.61 13.89
C ASN A 50 -11.95 -24.68 13.78
N GLY A 51 -10.72 -24.37 14.24
CA GLY A 51 -9.55 -25.24 14.23
C GLY A 51 -8.84 -25.37 12.88
N LYS A 52 -9.36 -24.80 11.80
CA LYS A 52 -8.73 -24.82 10.48
C LYS A 52 -7.53 -23.84 10.45
N PRO A 53 -6.48 -24.12 9.65
CA PRO A 53 -5.41 -23.17 9.43
C PRO A 53 -5.95 -21.81 8.93
N LEU A 54 -5.35 -20.72 9.42
CA LEU A 54 -5.54 -19.40 8.84
C LEU A 54 -4.72 -19.34 7.54
N GLU A 55 -5.41 -19.18 6.42
CA GLU A 55 -4.81 -19.09 5.11
C GLU A 55 -5.39 -17.89 4.38
N TYR A 56 -4.55 -16.93 4.02
CA TYR A 56 -4.98 -15.78 3.21
C TYR A 56 -4.91 -16.11 1.72
N MET A 57 -5.91 -15.65 0.98
CA MET A 57 -6.10 -15.91 -0.46
C MET A 57 -5.76 -14.64 -1.26
N PRO A 58 -4.48 -14.42 -1.64
CA PRO A 58 -4.01 -13.15 -2.18
C PRO A 58 -4.75 -12.68 -3.43
N TRP A 59 -5.21 -13.61 -4.27
CA TRP A 59 -5.92 -13.29 -5.52
C TRP A 59 -7.43 -13.07 -5.35
N GLU A 60 -7.98 -13.38 -4.18
CA GLU A 60 -9.40 -13.17 -3.86
C GLU A 60 -9.65 -11.77 -3.33
N VAL A 61 -9.48 -10.76 -4.19
CA VAL A 61 -9.67 -9.34 -3.83
C VAL A 61 -10.91 -8.80 -4.54
N LYS A 62 -11.93 -8.40 -3.74
CA LYS A 62 -13.18 -7.81 -4.24
C LYS A 62 -13.62 -6.67 -3.31
N ILE A 63 -14.25 -5.64 -3.87
CA ILE A 63 -14.84 -4.54 -3.08
C ILE A 63 -15.96 -5.07 -2.16
N ASN A 64 -16.76 -6.01 -2.66
CA ASN A 64 -17.82 -6.63 -1.88
C ASN A 64 -17.58 -8.15 -1.78
N LEU A 65 -17.42 -8.63 -0.56
CA LEU A 65 -17.19 -10.03 -0.22
C LEU A 65 -18.43 -10.69 0.39
N THR A 66 -19.59 -10.03 0.39
CA THR A 66 -20.83 -10.60 0.91
C THR A 66 -21.14 -11.92 0.22
N GLY A 67 -21.34 -12.97 1.01
CA GLY A 67 -21.59 -14.33 0.50
C GLY A 67 -20.33 -15.08 0.00
N SER A 68 -19.15 -14.46 0.03
CA SER A 68 -17.91 -15.15 -0.30
C SER A 68 -17.48 -16.07 0.84
N PRO A 69 -16.94 -17.27 0.55
CA PRO A 69 -16.31 -18.12 1.56
C PRO A 69 -15.03 -17.49 2.13
N TYR A 70 -14.48 -16.45 1.49
CA TYR A 70 -13.23 -15.78 1.85
C TYR A 70 -13.44 -14.45 2.60
N VAL A 71 -14.62 -14.16 3.16
CA VAL A 71 -14.91 -12.90 3.89
C VAL A 71 -13.80 -12.52 4.87
N LYS A 72 -13.22 -13.50 5.59
CA LYS A 72 -12.16 -13.26 6.58
C LYS A 72 -10.74 -13.41 6.03
N THR A 73 -10.56 -14.05 4.89
CA THR A 73 -9.25 -14.48 4.39
C THR A 73 -8.91 -13.96 2.99
N ALA A 74 -9.77 -13.14 2.40
CA ALA A 74 -9.53 -12.54 1.09
C ALA A 74 -8.35 -11.56 1.12
N GLY A 75 -7.52 -11.64 0.09
CA GLY A 75 -6.37 -10.76 -0.15
C GLY A 75 -5.16 -11.05 0.72
N ALA A 76 -4.00 -10.53 0.33
CA ALA A 76 -2.80 -10.51 1.15
C ALA A 76 -2.91 -9.42 2.22
N ARG A 77 -2.49 -9.72 3.44
CA ARG A 77 -2.62 -8.83 4.60
C ARG A 77 -1.31 -8.17 4.96
N MET A 78 -1.39 -7.01 5.63
CA MET A 78 -0.22 -6.29 6.10
C MET A 78 0.57 -7.12 7.12
N ALA A 79 1.87 -7.31 6.84
CA ALA A 79 2.84 -7.89 7.77
C ALA A 79 3.97 -6.91 8.10
N LYS A 80 4.11 -5.84 7.30
CA LYS A 80 5.10 -4.79 7.52
C LYS A 80 4.82 -4.09 8.85
N TYR A 81 5.89 -3.80 9.58
CA TYR A 81 5.89 -3.39 10.98
C TYR A 81 5.44 -4.53 11.90
N GLU A 82 6.42 -5.24 12.42
CA GLU A 82 6.17 -6.32 13.37
C GLU A 82 5.33 -5.81 14.55
N VAL A 83 4.35 -6.61 14.94
CA VAL A 83 3.49 -6.27 16.07
C VAL A 83 4.34 -6.19 17.33
N ASP A 84 4.20 -5.10 18.07
CA ASP A 84 4.81 -4.98 19.39
C ASP A 84 4.20 -6.01 20.35
N ARG A 85 5.04 -6.94 20.79
CA ARG A 85 4.63 -8.03 21.67
C ARG A 85 4.66 -7.65 23.15
N THR A 86 5.16 -6.46 23.48
CA THR A 86 5.27 -5.95 24.84
C THR A 86 4.06 -5.12 25.27
N SER A 87 3.35 -4.51 24.33
CA SER A 87 2.16 -3.68 24.57
C SER A 87 0.84 -4.46 24.57
N HIS A 88 0.83 -5.69 25.07
CA HIS A 88 -0.35 -6.56 25.02
C HIS A 88 -1.47 -6.20 26.01
N SER A 89 -1.26 -5.24 26.88
CA SER A 89 -2.22 -4.87 27.93
C SER A 89 -3.47 -4.18 27.41
N ASP A 90 -3.40 -3.44 26.31
CA ASP A 90 -4.54 -2.75 25.68
C ASP A 90 -5.02 -3.39 24.37
N GLY A 91 -4.22 -4.30 23.80
CA GLY A 91 -4.60 -5.19 22.69
C GLY A 91 -4.86 -4.54 21.34
N ARG A 92 -4.82 -3.23 21.23
CA ARG A 92 -5.15 -2.49 19.98
C ARG A 92 -4.12 -1.44 19.59
N GLN A 93 -3.32 -1.00 20.52
CA GLN A 93 -2.39 0.12 20.34
C GLN A 93 -0.97 -0.34 20.62
N PRO A 94 -0.24 -0.86 19.60
CA PRO A 94 1.17 -1.16 19.76
C PRO A 94 1.96 0.14 19.96
N ASP A 95 3.07 0.06 20.71
CA ASP A 95 3.97 1.18 20.98
C ASP A 95 4.89 1.50 19.80
N ASN A 96 4.68 0.87 18.65
CA ASN A 96 5.45 1.12 17.44
C ASN A 96 5.26 2.56 16.95
N ASP A 97 6.37 3.21 16.65
CA ASP A 97 6.35 4.50 15.97
C ASP A 97 5.77 4.40 14.55
N ILE A 98 5.03 5.41 14.15
CA ILE A 98 4.59 5.58 12.77
C ILE A 98 5.68 6.28 11.98
N VAL A 99 6.24 5.60 10.99
CA VAL A 99 7.26 6.16 10.11
C VAL A 99 6.62 7.17 9.15
N LEU A 100 7.00 8.45 9.29
CA LEU A 100 6.56 9.52 8.39
C LEU A 100 7.50 9.66 7.19
N PHE A 101 8.82 9.64 7.44
CA PHE A 101 9.86 9.73 6.42
C PHE A 101 11.00 8.78 6.76
N ARG A 102 11.64 8.22 5.74
CA ARG A 102 12.82 7.39 5.91
C ARG A 102 13.78 7.54 4.74
N TYR A 103 15.01 7.09 4.93
CA TYR A 103 16.09 7.32 3.97
C TYR A 103 15.81 6.76 2.57
N ALA A 104 15.13 5.61 2.48
CA ALA A 104 14.75 5.03 1.19
C ALA A 104 13.80 5.96 0.41
N ASP A 105 12.84 6.61 1.09
CA ASP A 105 11.96 7.61 0.49
C ASP A 105 12.76 8.80 -0.04
N ALA A 106 13.68 9.35 0.77
CA ALA A 106 14.56 10.46 0.35
C ALA A 106 15.42 10.09 -0.88
N LEU A 107 15.92 8.84 -0.96
CA LEU A 107 16.66 8.35 -2.12
C LEU A 107 15.77 8.29 -3.38
N LEU A 108 14.56 7.76 -3.25
CA LEU A 108 13.62 7.67 -4.38
C LEU A 108 13.14 9.05 -4.84
N MET A 109 12.86 9.97 -3.91
CA MET A 109 12.56 11.38 -4.25
C MET A 109 13.72 12.04 -4.99
N LYS A 110 14.97 11.79 -4.56
CA LYS A 110 16.15 12.31 -5.25
C LYS A 110 16.31 11.72 -6.64
N ALA A 111 16.09 10.40 -6.81
CA ALA A 111 16.10 9.74 -8.11
C ALA A 111 15.06 10.36 -9.05
N GLU A 112 13.84 10.56 -8.56
CA GLU A 112 12.76 11.20 -9.33
C GLU A 112 13.11 12.62 -9.74
N ALA A 113 13.63 13.44 -8.82
CA ALA A 113 14.02 14.82 -9.11
C ALA A 113 15.10 14.89 -10.20
N LYS A 114 16.11 14.01 -10.14
CA LYS A 114 17.13 13.90 -11.18
C LYS A 114 16.54 13.56 -12.54
N VAL A 115 15.70 12.52 -12.61
CA VAL A 115 15.08 12.12 -13.89
C VAL A 115 14.19 13.22 -14.46
N ARG A 116 13.46 13.95 -13.63
CA ARG A 116 12.65 15.09 -14.07
C ARG A 116 13.51 16.26 -14.57
N ASN A 117 14.75 16.38 -14.10
CA ASN A 117 15.76 17.34 -14.58
C ASN A 117 16.63 16.80 -15.71
N VAL A 118 16.24 15.66 -16.32
CA VAL A 118 17.03 15.00 -17.39
C VAL A 118 18.43 14.56 -16.93
N GLU A 119 18.56 14.23 -15.64
CA GLU A 119 19.77 13.67 -15.03
C GLU A 119 19.57 12.18 -14.71
N ASP A 120 20.65 11.41 -14.60
CA ASP A 120 20.61 10.00 -14.22
C ASP A 120 20.37 9.84 -12.71
N GLY A 121 19.24 9.21 -12.35
CA GLY A 121 18.85 8.84 -10.99
C GLY A 121 19.15 7.39 -10.61
N SER A 122 19.83 6.61 -11.48
CA SER A 122 19.99 5.17 -11.31
C SER A 122 20.83 4.79 -10.09
N SER A 123 21.75 5.65 -9.67
CA SER A 123 22.51 5.44 -8.44
C SER A 123 21.62 5.37 -7.20
N GLU A 124 20.73 6.34 -7.05
CA GLU A 124 19.80 6.44 -5.92
C GLU A 124 18.77 5.31 -5.92
N LEU A 125 18.14 5.05 -7.09
CA LEU A 125 17.20 3.95 -7.27
C LEU A 125 17.83 2.62 -6.90
N ASN A 126 19.05 2.35 -7.39
CA ASN A 126 19.71 1.07 -7.19
C ASN A 126 20.32 0.89 -5.79
N GLN A 127 20.50 1.95 -5.01
CA GLN A 127 20.79 1.80 -3.59
C GLN A 127 19.62 1.16 -2.83
N VAL A 128 18.38 1.56 -3.12
CA VAL A 128 17.18 0.96 -2.53
C VAL A 128 17.05 -0.50 -2.96
N ARG A 129 17.20 -0.80 -4.26
CA ARG A 129 17.07 -2.15 -4.81
C ARG A 129 18.16 -3.10 -4.30
N SER A 130 19.41 -2.65 -4.26
CA SER A 130 20.54 -3.47 -3.81
C SER A 130 20.41 -3.89 -2.35
N ARG A 131 19.85 -3.04 -1.48
CA ARG A 131 19.60 -3.35 -0.06
C ARG A 131 18.75 -4.61 0.11
N VAL A 132 17.85 -4.86 -0.81
CA VAL A 132 16.91 -6.00 -0.79
C VAL A 132 17.29 -7.08 -1.81
N GLY A 133 18.50 -7.04 -2.37
CA GLY A 133 19.00 -8.05 -3.30
C GLY A 133 18.31 -8.06 -4.67
N MET A 134 17.57 -7.02 -5.03
CA MET A 134 16.89 -6.96 -6.31
C MET A 134 17.82 -6.48 -7.43
N PRO A 135 17.65 -6.97 -8.66
CA PRO A 135 18.45 -6.55 -9.81
C PRO A 135 18.40 -5.04 -10.04
N LYS A 136 19.50 -4.48 -10.54
CA LYS A 136 19.55 -3.06 -10.93
C LYS A 136 18.56 -2.76 -12.06
N ARG A 137 18.06 -1.52 -12.05
CA ARG A 137 17.20 -0.96 -13.11
C ARG A 137 17.66 0.45 -13.48
N ASP A 138 17.36 0.87 -14.69
CA ASP A 138 17.52 2.26 -15.11
C ASP A 138 16.46 3.12 -14.41
N ALA A 139 16.85 4.33 -14.02
CA ALA A 139 15.92 5.28 -13.42
C ALA A 139 15.06 5.94 -14.50
N THR A 140 13.92 5.35 -14.76
CA THR A 140 12.81 5.98 -15.47
C THR A 140 11.75 6.39 -14.47
N LEU A 141 10.87 7.33 -14.83
CA LEU A 141 9.75 7.71 -13.95
C LEU A 141 8.87 6.51 -13.59
N ASP A 142 8.62 5.62 -14.53
CA ASP A 142 7.82 4.40 -14.30
C ASP A 142 8.51 3.44 -13.33
N ASN A 143 9.81 3.19 -13.50
CA ASN A 143 10.58 2.33 -12.61
C ASN A 143 10.67 2.92 -11.19
N ILE A 144 10.78 4.24 -11.07
CA ILE A 144 10.79 4.93 -9.78
C ILE A 144 9.41 4.84 -9.10
N LEU A 145 8.32 5.07 -9.83
CA LEU A 145 6.96 4.95 -9.32
C LEU A 145 6.64 3.51 -8.86
N GLU A 146 7.14 2.52 -9.60
CA GLU A 146 7.02 1.12 -9.20
C GLU A 146 7.83 0.84 -7.94
N GLU A 147 9.08 1.34 -7.86
CA GLU A 147 9.92 1.16 -6.67
C GLU A 147 9.33 1.84 -5.42
N HIS A 148 8.70 3.01 -5.56
CA HIS A 148 7.91 3.62 -4.48
C HIS A 148 6.82 2.66 -3.98
N ARG A 149 6.08 2.00 -4.88
CA ARG A 149 5.07 1.02 -4.50
C ARG A 149 5.67 -0.16 -3.73
N LEU A 150 6.80 -0.71 -4.23
CA LEU A 150 7.47 -1.85 -3.62
C LEU A 150 8.09 -1.51 -2.27
N GLU A 151 8.71 -0.35 -2.17
CA GLU A 151 9.44 0.04 -0.96
C GLU A 151 8.54 0.63 0.12
N LEU A 152 7.57 1.48 -0.25
CA LEU A 152 6.73 2.25 0.67
C LEU A 152 5.33 1.67 0.86
N VAL A 153 5.11 0.40 0.49
CA VAL A 153 3.82 -0.27 0.75
C VAL A 153 3.45 -0.19 2.23
N TRP A 154 2.17 0.05 2.51
CA TRP A 154 1.62 0.23 3.86
C TRP A 154 2.03 1.51 4.60
N GLU A 155 2.79 2.41 3.95
CA GLU A 155 3.25 3.68 4.56
C GLU A 155 2.40 4.90 4.14
N GLY A 156 1.30 4.68 3.41
CA GLY A 156 0.33 5.74 3.06
C GLY A 156 0.71 6.62 1.85
N TRP A 157 1.86 6.39 1.22
CA TRP A 157 2.39 7.27 0.17
C TRP A 157 1.71 7.11 -1.20
N ARG A 158 1.08 5.98 -1.48
CA ARG A 158 0.59 5.65 -2.85
C ARG A 158 -0.36 6.69 -3.43
N ARG A 159 -1.25 7.30 -2.62
CA ARG A 159 -2.15 8.34 -3.11
C ARG A 159 -1.39 9.55 -3.62
N GLN A 160 -0.41 10.03 -2.89
CA GLN A 160 0.43 11.18 -3.26
C GLN A 160 1.25 10.86 -4.52
N ASP A 161 1.79 9.66 -4.62
CA ASP A 161 2.50 9.20 -5.81
C ASP A 161 1.60 9.23 -7.05
N LEU A 162 0.42 8.65 -6.96
CA LEU A 162 -0.54 8.65 -8.07
C LEU A 162 -0.96 10.06 -8.50
N ILE A 163 -1.15 10.98 -7.55
CA ILE A 163 -1.45 12.40 -7.84
C ILE A 163 -0.26 13.05 -8.54
N ARG A 164 0.96 12.91 -8.01
CA ARG A 164 2.19 13.52 -8.53
C ARG A 164 2.51 13.02 -9.94
N PHE A 165 2.21 11.76 -10.24
CA PHE A 165 2.37 11.13 -11.54
C PHE A 165 1.14 11.28 -12.45
N ARG A 166 0.09 12.01 -12.04
CA ARG A 166 -1.16 12.25 -12.79
C ARG A 166 -1.92 10.96 -13.14
N LEU A 167 -1.84 9.97 -12.28
CA LEU A 167 -2.49 8.66 -12.43
C LEU A 167 -3.68 8.45 -11.48
N PHE A 168 -3.86 9.34 -10.49
CA PHE A 168 -4.89 9.16 -9.47
C PHE A 168 -6.31 9.12 -10.04
N HIS A 169 -6.57 9.90 -11.06
CA HIS A 169 -7.87 10.01 -11.74
C HIS A 169 -8.05 9.03 -12.90
N THR A 170 -7.18 8.04 -13.04
CA THR A 170 -7.31 6.98 -14.06
C THR A 170 -7.94 5.72 -13.46
N SER A 171 -8.30 4.76 -14.32
CA SER A 171 -8.71 3.42 -13.85
C SER A 171 -7.49 2.62 -13.43
N TYR A 172 -7.55 1.99 -12.25
CA TYR A 172 -6.54 1.05 -11.75
C TYR A 172 -7.15 0.07 -10.75
N ASP A 173 -6.70 -1.17 -10.75
CA ASP A 173 -7.26 -2.25 -9.94
C ASP A 173 -8.79 -2.35 -10.09
N GLN A 174 -9.51 -2.17 -8.98
CA GLN A 174 -10.99 -2.19 -8.95
C GLN A 174 -11.60 -0.79 -9.01
N ARG A 175 -10.78 0.25 -9.18
CA ARG A 175 -11.24 1.61 -9.34
C ARG A 175 -11.51 1.90 -10.82
N THR A 176 -12.74 2.26 -11.13
CA THR A 176 -13.12 2.78 -12.44
C THR A 176 -13.06 4.31 -12.40
N GLN A 177 -12.49 4.91 -13.44
CA GLN A 177 -12.51 6.36 -13.60
C GLN A 177 -13.96 6.88 -13.65
N LEU A 178 -14.24 7.95 -12.92
CA LEU A 178 -15.54 8.62 -12.98
C LEU A 178 -15.67 9.42 -14.28
N PRO A 179 -16.90 9.57 -14.84
CA PRO A 179 -17.10 10.25 -16.14
C PRO A 179 -16.50 11.66 -16.21
N ASP A 180 -16.59 12.42 -15.14
CA ASP A 180 -16.17 13.84 -15.09
C ASP A 180 -14.80 14.05 -14.42
N GLU A 181 -14.07 12.98 -14.16
CA GLU A 181 -12.82 13.01 -13.40
C GLU A 181 -11.59 13.45 -14.22
N GLY A 182 -11.71 13.59 -15.53
CA GLY A 182 -10.60 13.95 -16.41
C GLY A 182 -9.94 15.30 -16.09
N ASN A 183 -10.64 16.20 -15.39
CA ASN A 183 -10.08 17.46 -14.89
C ASN A 183 -9.28 17.30 -13.58
N GLY A 184 -9.26 16.10 -12.97
CA GLY A 184 -8.48 15.80 -11.76
C GLY A 184 -9.09 16.33 -10.46
N TYR A 185 -10.38 16.71 -10.42
CA TYR A 185 -10.99 17.27 -9.19
C TYR A 185 -10.86 16.32 -7.99
N THR A 186 -10.91 15.00 -8.19
CA THR A 186 -10.77 13.99 -7.14
C THR A 186 -9.37 13.93 -6.49
N THR A 187 -8.40 14.66 -7.03
CA THR A 187 -7.06 14.75 -6.42
C THR A 187 -7.05 15.57 -5.13
N VAL A 188 -8.05 16.42 -4.93
CA VAL A 188 -8.27 17.19 -3.70
C VAL A 188 -9.50 16.66 -2.94
N PHE A 189 -9.59 16.94 -1.65
CA PHE A 189 -10.76 16.61 -0.87
C PHE A 189 -11.80 17.72 -0.95
N PRO A 190 -13.12 17.40 -0.97
CA PRO A 190 -14.15 18.40 -0.86
C PRO A 190 -14.12 19.09 0.52
N ILE A 191 -14.50 20.35 0.55
CA ILE A 191 -14.78 21.03 1.83
C ILE A 191 -16.06 20.43 2.40
N PRO A 192 -16.06 19.95 3.68
CA PRO A 192 -17.28 19.42 4.28
C PRO A 192 -18.42 20.43 4.22
N GLN A 193 -19.62 20.00 3.84
CA GLN A 193 -20.78 20.88 3.68
C GLN A 193 -21.04 21.71 4.95
N LYS A 194 -20.91 21.11 6.14
CA LYS A 194 -21.04 21.82 7.40
C LYS A 194 -20.09 23.03 7.54
N CYS A 195 -18.89 22.96 6.97
CA CYS A 195 -17.96 24.09 7.02
C CYS A 195 -18.41 25.23 6.08
N ILE A 196 -18.97 24.89 4.93
CA ILE A 196 -19.53 25.85 3.97
C ILE A 196 -20.75 26.54 4.59
N ASP A 197 -21.63 25.79 5.22
CA ASP A 197 -22.85 26.31 5.87
C ASP A 197 -22.51 27.28 7.01
N LEU A 198 -21.40 27.07 7.71
CA LEU A 198 -20.96 27.94 8.81
C LEU A 198 -20.14 29.15 8.35
N ASN A 199 -19.59 29.12 7.16
CA ASN A 199 -18.75 30.20 6.63
C ASN A 199 -19.08 30.49 5.16
N PRO A 200 -19.91 31.52 4.89
CA PRO A 200 -20.33 31.85 3.50
C PRO A 200 -19.19 32.33 2.58
N ASN A 201 -18.01 32.61 3.12
CA ASN A 201 -16.83 32.93 2.31
C ASN A 201 -16.14 31.70 1.73
N LEU A 202 -16.45 30.51 2.20
CA LEU A 202 -15.92 29.27 1.62
C LEU A 202 -16.69 28.93 0.33
N LYS A 203 -15.94 28.57 -0.69
CA LYS A 203 -16.49 28.07 -1.95
C LYS A 203 -15.98 26.65 -2.17
N GLN A 204 -16.89 25.75 -2.53
CA GLN A 204 -16.52 24.38 -2.87
C GLN A 204 -15.60 24.34 -4.08
N HIS A 205 -14.69 23.37 -4.09
CA HIS A 205 -13.87 23.08 -5.24
C HIS A 205 -14.73 22.64 -6.43
N ILE A 206 -14.35 23.06 -7.63
CA ILE A 206 -15.05 22.67 -8.88
C ILE A 206 -15.02 21.14 -9.02
N GLY A 207 -16.18 20.54 -9.20
CA GLY A 207 -16.37 19.09 -9.34
C GLY A 207 -17.05 18.42 -8.14
N TYR A 208 -17.25 19.18 -7.02
CA TYR A 208 -17.98 18.72 -5.83
C TYR A 208 -19.24 19.52 -5.60
#